data_a1c7c20129cc88bef158d82bf19778b4
#
_entry.id   a1c7c20129cc88bef158d82bf19778b4
#
_cell.length_a   1.000
_cell.length_b   1.000
_cell.length_c   1.000
_cell.angle_alpha   90.00
_cell.angle_beta   90.00
_cell.angle_gamma   90.00
#
_symmetry.space_group_name_H-M   'P 1'
#
loop_
_entity.id
_entity.type
_entity.pdbx_description
1 polymer ?
#
loop_
_entity_poly.entity_id
_entity_poly.type
_entity_poly.pdbx_seq_one_letter_code
_entity_poly.pdbx_strand_id
1 'polypeptide(L)'
;MISDVKSKIAFICGAVIVFICFLTKSELAVTINEVNGISNRWFYIKNSYTGKYLDVYNGYANAGTNVQQCKYNGSYAQKWYFYHIGNGEYFIASDTGSTSDGEYTYFNFVLDVVNGINQDGTNIQIWEILQGDPQKFAVTSTGVGTYVIRTKSSNWEKCLSLASDFCSDGVNVEQRTYNGDVDQEWILEPVNRWNNLGVRYAEECYNKRTSCYPNCSDIGGDCANFVSQCLLAAGKHINSDWYMDKKNNVYQTPAAGTTQLDASWDYTYPWINADEFRKYWKENAVRTYTCSGKEALEDMFGVYAQNYVAGDVIQYGNYPLGIELSAKHTMYITGYKTQSVNGTLYPSYTITYHSTDTLNRPLTELYQKYPDSYFKMYQIH
;
A
#
# COMPACT_ATOMS: atom_id res chain seq x y z
N MET A 1 31.21 26.73 -25.19
CA MET A 1 30.28 27.87 -25.34
C MET A 1 29.87 28.29 -23.95
N ILE A 2 30.27 29.49 -23.56
CA ILE A 2 30.08 30.05 -22.22
C ILE A 2 28.82 30.90 -22.30
N SER A 3 27.71 30.44 -21.77
CA SER A 3 26.52 31.26 -21.50
C SER A 3 26.22 31.17 -20.02
N ASP A 4 25.97 32.31 -19.43
CA ASP A 4 25.62 32.58 -18.04
C ASP A 4 26.76 32.87 -17.03
N VAL A 5 27.72 33.71 -17.49
CA VAL A 5 28.60 34.43 -16.55
C VAL A 5 28.06 35.86 -16.41
N LYS A 6 27.37 36.17 -15.31
CA LYS A 6 27.10 37.59 -14.94
C LYS A 6 28.31 38.16 -14.21
N SER A 7 29.07 38.99 -14.90
CA SER A 7 30.17 39.76 -14.31
C SER A 7 29.66 41.04 -13.66
N LYS A 8 29.99 41.26 -12.39
CA LYS A 8 29.84 42.58 -11.74
C LYS A 8 31.19 43.25 -11.69
N ILE A 9 31.27 44.44 -12.23
CA ILE A 9 32.46 45.30 -12.21
C ILE A 9 32.25 46.34 -11.08
N ALA A 10 33.18 46.37 -10.12
CA ALA A 10 33.20 47.38 -9.08
C ALA A 10 34.46 48.26 -9.27
N PHE A 11 34.30 49.63 -9.24
CA PHE A 11 35.38 50.57 -9.28
C PHE A 11 35.72 51.02 -7.87
N ILE A 12 36.99 50.91 -7.47
CA ILE A 12 37.52 51.48 -6.23
C ILE A 12 38.79 52.30 -6.60
N CYS A 13 38.73 53.57 -6.33
CA CYS A 13 39.85 54.56 -6.31
C CYS A 13 41.11 54.16 -7.13
N GLY A 14 41.09 54.43 -8.40
CA GLY A 14 42.30 54.49 -9.22
C GLY A 14 42.93 53.16 -9.68
N ALA A 15 42.36 52.03 -9.30
CA ALA A 15 42.76 50.74 -9.83
C ALA A 15 41.51 49.94 -10.21
N VAL A 16 41.44 49.43 -11.43
CA VAL A 16 40.37 48.57 -11.90
C VAL A 16 40.69 47.14 -11.44
N ILE A 17 40.04 46.67 -10.39
CA ILE A 17 40.07 45.24 -10.03
C ILE A 17 38.82 44.59 -10.60
N VAL A 18 39.01 43.79 -11.65
CA VAL A 18 37.93 42.96 -12.18
C VAL A 18 37.81 41.70 -11.33
N PHE A 19 36.82 41.65 -10.43
CA PHE A 19 36.44 40.41 -9.78
C PHE A 19 35.44 39.68 -10.66
N ILE A 20 35.90 38.66 -11.36
CA ILE A 20 34.98 37.70 -12.03
C ILE A 20 34.53 36.69 -10.98
N CYS A 21 33.37 36.91 -10.41
CA CYS A 21 32.73 35.92 -9.54
C CYS A 21 32.01 34.89 -10.43
N PHE A 22 32.62 33.74 -10.61
CA PHE A 22 31.95 32.60 -11.21
C PHE A 22 30.94 32.07 -10.17
N LEU A 23 29.69 32.52 -10.25
CA LEU A 23 28.61 31.79 -9.59
C LEU A 23 28.40 30.52 -10.40
N THR A 24 29.11 29.46 -10.06
CA THR A 24 28.65 28.12 -10.44
C THR A 24 27.31 27.90 -9.74
N LYS A 25 26.23 27.82 -10.51
CA LYS A 25 24.99 27.25 -10.05
C LYS A 25 25.35 25.79 -9.65
N SER A 26 25.65 25.58 -8.38
CA SER A 26 25.70 24.20 -7.87
C SER A 26 24.28 23.67 -8.08
N GLU A 27 24.11 22.91 -9.13
CA GLU A 27 22.92 22.05 -9.23
C GLU A 27 22.96 21.16 -7.99
N LEU A 28 22.08 21.44 -7.06
CA LEU A 28 21.86 20.54 -5.94
C LEU A 28 21.32 19.26 -6.57
N ALA A 29 22.18 18.25 -6.66
CA ALA A 29 21.79 16.95 -7.14
C ALA A 29 20.56 16.49 -6.32
N VAL A 30 19.50 16.10 -7.00
CA VAL A 30 18.30 15.59 -6.33
C VAL A 30 18.68 14.32 -5.59
N THR A 31 18.59 14.35 -4.27
CA THR A 31 18.87 13.17 -3.46
C THR A 31 17.66 12.24 -3.52
N ILE A 32 17.87 11.05 -4.05
CA ILE A 32 16.87 10.00 -4.12
C ILE A 32 17.08 9.06 -2.94
N ASN A 33 16.03 8.88 -2.17
CA ASN A 33 15.97 7.93 -1.06
C ASN A 33 14.71 7.07 -1.18
N GLU A 34 14.76 5.87 -0.65
CA GLU A 34 13.56 5.05 -0.54
C GLU A 34 12.52 5.74 0.36
N VAL A 35 11.29 5.83 -0.12
CA VAL A 35 10.16 6.33 0.67
C VAL A 35 9.49 5.15 1.38
N ASN A 36 9.40 5.25 2.71
CA ASN A 36 8.80 4.21 3.52
C ASN A 36 7.37 3.88 3.09
N GLY A 37 7.07 2.59 3.00
CA GLY A 37 5.72 2.09 2.75
C GLY A 37 5.30 2.08 1.27
N ILE A 38 6.21 2.37 0.32
CA ILE A 38 5.90 2.34 -1.13
C ILE A 38 6.41 1.06 -1.78
N SER A 39 7.58 0.58 -1.37
CA SER A 39 8.27 -0.56 -1.97
C SER A 39 7.42 -1.82 -2.00
N ASN A 40 7.38 -2.48 -3.17
CA ASN A 40 6.70 -3.76 -3.41
C ASN A 40 5.21 -3.75 -3.06
N ARG A 41 4.49 -2.69 -3.44
CA ARG A 41 3.07 -2.50 -3.15
C ARG A 41 2.30 -1.94 -4.33
N TRP A 42 0.98 -2.20 -4.30
CA TRP A 42 0.00 -1.71 -5.24
C TRP A 42 -0.57 -0.37 -4.81
N PHE A 43 -0.69 0.56 -5.77
CA PHE A 43 -1.32 1.86 -5.56
C PHE A 43 -2.21 2.26 -6.74
N TYR A 44 -3.25 3.04 -6.42
CA TYR A 44 -3.83 4.00 -7.32
C TYR A 44 -3.02 5.29 -7.21
N ILE A 45 -2.59 5.85 -8.33
CA ILE A 45 -1.80 7.08 -8.39
C ILE A 45 -2.74 8.21 -8.77
N LYS A 46 -3.12 9.04 -7.79
CA LYS A 46 -4.11 10.09 -7.94
C LYS A 46 -3.43 11.44 -8.05
N ASN A 47 -3.77 12.22 -9.08
CA ASN A 47 -3.26 13.58 -9.21
C ASN A 47 -3.85 14.48 -8.13
N SER A 48 -3.01 15.26 -7.44
CA SER A 48 -3.46 16.06 -6.30
C SER A 48 -4.32 17.28 -6.72
N TYR A 49 -4.11 17.80 -7.92
CA TYR A 49 -4.86 18.92 -8.48
C TYR A 49 -6.25 18.50 -8.97
N THR A 50 -6.31 17.49 -9.85
CA THR A 50 -7.56 17.12 -10.54
C THR A 50 -8.37 16.07 -9.77
N GLY A 51 -7.76 15.36 -8.82
CA GLY A 51 -8.37 14.23 -8.12
C GLY A 51 -8.60 13.00 -9.02
N LYS A 52 -8.07 12.99 -10.25
CA LYS A 52 -8.15 11.86 -11.19
C LYS A 52 -6.94 10.94 -11.05
N TYR A 53 -7.04 9.77 -11.65
CA TYR A 53 -6.08 8.68 -11.47
C TYR A 53 -5.27 8.44 -12.73
N LEU A 54 -3.99 8.09 -12.55
CA LEU A 54 -3.11 7.61 -13.60
C LEU A 54 -3.71 6.34 -14.21
N ASP A 55 -3.88 6.34 -15.53
CA ASP A 55 -4.72 5.37 -16.24
C ASP A 55 -4.08 4.98 -17.58
N VAL A 56 -4.04 3.69 -17.87
CA VAL A 56 -3.64 3.20 -19.19
C VAL A 56 -4.81 3.37 -20.14
N TYR A 57 -4.60 4.11 -21.23
CA TYR A 57 -5.64 4.42 -22.23
C TYR A 57 -6.44 3.19 -22.64
N ASN A 58 -7.75 3.22 -22.39
CA ASN A 58 -8.71 2.13 -22.65
C ASN A 58 -8.31 0.76 -22.04
N GLY A 59 -7.32 0.69 -21.14
CA GLY A 59 -6.82 -0.56 -20.59
C GLY A 59 -6.14 -1.46 -21.63
N TYR A 60 -5.65 -0.92 -22.74
CA TYR A 60 -4.99 -1.71 -23.77
C TYR A 60 -3.63 -2.22 -23.30
N ALA A 61 -3.47 -3.54 -23.30
CA ALA A 61 -2.25 -4.25 -22.91
C ALA A 61 -1.30 -4.40 -24.10
N ASN A 62 -0.81 -3.27 -24.63
CA ASN A 62 0.13 -3.25 -25.74
C ASN A 62 1.29 -2.29 -25.43
N ALA A 63 2.50 -2.63 -25.84
CA ALA A 63 3.63 -1.73 -25.79
C ALA A 63 3.32 -0.43 -26.57
N GLY A 64 3.63 0.71 -25.99
CA GLY A 64 3.34 2.03 -26.56
C GLY A 64 1.94 2.57 -26.22
N THR A 65 1.13 1.84 -25.44
CA THR A 65 -0.16 2.39 -25.00
C THR A 65 0.06 3.60 -24.12
N ASN A 66 -0.66 4.66 -24.43
CA ASN A 66 -0.57 5.95 -23.75
C ASN A 66 -1.01 5.87 -22.30
N VAL A 67 -0.42 6.72 -21.46
CA VAL A 67 -0.84 6.94 -20.07
C VAL A 67 -1.48 8.32 -19.95
N GLN A 68 -2.62 8.38 -19.30
CA GLN A 68 -3.46 9.55 -19.15
C GLN A 68 -4.00 9.68 -17.74
N GLN A 69 -4.74 10.75 -17.45
CA GLN A 69 -5.62 10.77 -16.28
C GLN A 69 -7.03 10.35 -16.63
N CYS A 70 -7.70 9.65 -15.73
CA CYS A 70 -9.10 9.28 -15.83
C CYS A 70 -9.78 9.29 -14.45
N LYS A 71 -11.09 9.53 -14.40
CA LYS A 71 -11.87 9.36 -13.18
C LYS A 71 -11.69 7.94 -12.63
N TYR A 72 -11.78 7.78 -11.32
CA TYR A 72 -11.71 6.46 -10.69
C TYR A 72 -12.76 5.51 -11.26
N ASN A 73 -12.32 4.36 -11.70
CA ASN A 73 -13.16 3.28 -12.21
C ASN A 73 -12.80 1.89 -11.64
N GLY A 74 -11.73 1.83 -10.81
CA GLY A 74 -11.28 0.60 -10.15
C GLY A 74 -10.70 -0.48 -11.08
N SER A 75 -10.53 -0.18 -12.38
CA SER A 75 -10.02 -1.15 -13.36
C SER A 75 -8.54 -1.44 -13.18
N TYR A 76 -8.07 -2.50 -13.83
CA TYR A 76 -6.65 -2.86 -13.89
C TYR A 76 -5.79 -1.74 -14.50
N ALA A 77 -6.38 -0.91 -15.38
CA ALA A 77 -5.70 0.22 -16.01
C ALA A 77 -5.23 1.31 -15.03
N GLN A 78 -5.80 1.35 -13.82
CA GLN A 78 -5.49 2.34 -12.78
C GLN A 78 -4.64 1.78 -11.64
N LYS A 79 -4.27 0.51 -11.67
CA LYS A 79 -3.49 -0.14 -10.62
C LYS A 79 -2.04 -0.24 -11.01
N TRP A 80 -1.16 0.22 -10.12
CA TRP A 80 0.26 0.32 -10.35
C TRP A 80 1.05 -0.33 -9.20
N TYR A 81 2.01 -1.18 -9.54
CA TYR A 81 2.88 -1.85 -8.57
C TYR A 81 4.26 -1.22 -8.56
N PHE A 82 4.71 -0.77 -7.41
CA PHE A 82 6.02 -0.15 -7.23
C PHE A 82 7.06 -1.21 -6.90
N TYR A 83 7.69 -1.78 -7.93
CA TYR A 83 8.74 -2.78 -7.76
C TYR A 83 10.06 -2.09 -7.43
N HIS A 84 10.54 -2.25 -6.18
CA HIS A 84 11.77 -1.62 -5.71
C HIS A 84 12.99 -2.34 -6.28
N ILE A 85 13.90 -1.60 -6.91
CA ILE A 85 15.12 -2.11 -7.56
C ILE A 85 16.42 -1.67 -6.88
N GLY A 86 16.32 -1.09 -5.67
CA GLY A 86 17.44 -0.57 -4.88
C GLY A 86 17.61 0.93 -5.02
N ASN A 87 18.35 1.54 -4.10
CA ASN A 87 18.73 2.97 -4.11
C ASN A 87 17.54 3.96 -4.24
N GLY A 88 16.34 3.59 -3.78
CA GLY A 88 15.14 4.42 -3.93
C GLY A 88 14.57 4.46 -5.35
N GLU A 89 15.02 3.58 -6.23
CA GLU A 89 14.54 3.45 -7.60
C GLU A 89 13.45 2.37 -7.71
N TYR A 90 12.51 2.57 -8.63
CA TYR A 90 11.37 1.68 -8.86
C TYR A 90 11.13 1.45 -10.35
N PHE A 91 10.72 0.23 -10.71
CA PHE A 91 9.84 0.03 -11.85
C PHE A 91 8.39 0.19 -11.36
N ILE A 92 7.59 0.96 -12.09
CA ILE A 92 6.17 1.14 -11.79
C ILE A 92 5.39 0.29 -12.80
N ALA A 93 5.03 -0.91 -12.38
CA ALA A 93 4.38 -1.90 -13.25
C ALA A 93 2.88 -1.69 -13.30
N SER A 94 2.30 -1.84 -14.50
CA SER A 94 0.85 -1.80 -14.71
C SER A 94 0.22 -3.16 -14.42
N ASP A 95 -0.97 -3.16 -13.80
CA ASP A 95 -1.82 -4.35 -13.69
C ASP A 95 -2.49 -4.72 -15.04
N THR A 96 -2.47 -3.78 -16.00
CA THR A 96 -2.96 -4.03 -17.35
C THR A 96 -2.11 -5.08 -18.05
N GLY A 97 -2.74 -6.18 -18.44
CA GLY A 97 -2.07 -7.30 -19.09
C GLY A 97 -1.20 -8.14 -18.17
N SER A 98 -1.22 -7.92 -16.85
CA SER A 98 -0.57 -8.81 -15.90
C SER A 98 -1.25 -10.18 -15.89
N THR A 99 -0.47 -11.21 -15.56
CA THR A 99 -0.98 -12.57 -15.38
C THR A 99 -0.59 -13.07 -13.98
N SER A 100 -1.38 -13.95 -13.42
CA SER A 100 -1.06 -14.57 -12.13
C SER A 100 -1.29 -16.07 -12.20
N ASP A 101 -0.36 -16.84 -11.67
CA ASP A 101 -0.51 -18.28 -11.47
C ASP A 101 -1.07 -18.63 -10.08
N GLY A 102 -1.50 -17.60 -9.32
CA GLY A 102 -1.97 -17.73 -7.95
C GLY A 102 -0.85 -17.67 -6.92
N GLU A 103 0.40 -17.77 -7.32
CA GLU A 103 1.58 -17.63 -6.46
C GLU A 103 2.33 -16.33 -6.75
N TYR A 104 2.52 -16.02 -8.02
CA TYR A 104 3.22 -14.83 -8.48
C TYR A 104 2.34 -14.01 -9.42
N THR A 105 2.55 -12.69 -9.42
CA THR A 105 2.03 -11.81 -10.46
C THR A 105 3.17 -11.48 -11.42
N TYR A 106 2.96 -11.78 -12.69
CA TYR A 106 3.90 -11.49 -13.76
C TYR A 106 3.45 -10.22 -14.48
N PHE A 107 4.29 -9.21 -14.44
CA PHE A 107 4.04 -7.95 -15.10
C PHE A 107 4.59 -7.99 -16.52
N ASN A 108 3.78 -7.60 -17.49
CA ASN A 108 4.22 -7.49 -18.88
C ASN A 108 4.67 -6.07 -19.23
N PHE A 109 4.09 -5.07 -18.55
CA PHE A 109 4.32 -3.67 -18.88
C PHE A 109 4.64 -2.84 -17.63
N VAL A 110 5.54 -1.86 -17.83
CA VAL A 110 5.91 -0.85 -16.84
C VAL A 110 5.75 0.54 -17.44
N LEU A 111 5.67 1.58 -16.60
CA LEU A 111 5.78 2.96 -17.06
C LEU A 111 7.11 3.17 -17.78
N ASP A 112 7.05 3.96 -18.84
CA ASP A 112 8.18 4.22 -19.72
C ASP A 112 8.13 5.65 -20.28
N VAL A 113 9.26 6.33 -20.23
CA VAL A 113 9.45 7.62 -20.92
C VAL A 113 9.77 7.34 -22.36
N VAL A 114 8.92 7.77 -23.29
CA VAL A 114 9.07 7.48 -24.72
C VAL A 114 10.51 7.75 -25.21
N ASN A 115 11.17 6.70 -25.71
CA ASN A 115 12.54 6.71 -26.21
C ASN A 115 13.59 7.26 -25.21
N GLY A 116 13.27 7.41 -23.93
CA GLY A 116 14.16 7.98 -22.92
C GLY A 116 14.55 9.45 -23.18
N ILE A 117 13.75 10.19 -23.95
CA ILE A 117 14.04 11.57 -24.33
C ILE A 117 13.96 12.47 -23.10
N ASN A 118 15.06 13.14 -22.75
CA ASN A 118 15.11 14.13 -21.67
C ASN A 118 14.63 15.50 -22.14
N GLN A 119 13.33 15.63 -22.41
CA GLN A 119 12.71 16.88 -22.86
C GLN A 119 11.34 17.04 -22.15
N ASP A 120 10.96 18.29 -21.85
CA ASP A 120 9.61 18.60 -21.37
C ASP A 120 8.60 18.30 -22.47
N GLY A 121 7.46 17.71 -22.07
CA GLY A 121 6.44 17.25 -23.01
C GLY A 121 6.71 15.85 -23.57
N THR A 122 7.77 15.16 -23.14
CA THR A 122 7.98 13.75 -23.54
C THR A 122 6.88 12.88 -22.93
N ASN A 123 6.21 12.13 -23.80
CA ASN A 123 5.08 11.29 -23.41
C ASN A 123 5.47 10.17 -22.45
N ILE A 124 4.55 9.81 -21.59
CA ILE A 124 4.60 8.61 -20.74
C ILE A 124 3.68 7.55 -21.33
N GLN A 125 4.20 6.34 -21.44
CA GLN A 125 3.51 5.17 -21.98
C GLN A 125 3.69 3.95 -21.08
N ILE A 126 3.06 2.84 -21.38
CA ILE A 126 3.48 1.54 -20.90
C ILE A 126 4.30 0.84 -21.98
N TRP A 127 5.36 0.13 -21.55
CA TRP A 127 6.24 -0.62 -22.44
C TRP A 127 6.68 -1.93 -21.79
N GLU A 128 7.09 -2.89 -22.61
CA GLU A 128 7.69 -4.14 -22.13
C GLU A 128 8.90 -3.87 -21.23
N ILE A 129 9.17 -4.76 -20.29
CA ILE A 129 10.23 -4.58 -19.29
C ILE A 129 11.60 -4.75 -19.94
N LEU A 130 12.30 -3.65 -20.17
CA LEU A 130 13.67 -3.60 -20.74
C LEU A 130 14.73 -3.24 -19.70
N GLN A 131 14.33 -2.83 -18.50
CA GLN A 131 15.18 -2.44 -17.36
C GLN A 131 16.10 -1.24 -17.63
N GLY A 132 15.86 -0.48 -18.70
CA GLY A 132 16.58 0.73 -19.05
C GLY A 132 16.21 1.93 -18.16
N ASP A 133 16.99 3.02 -18.27
CA ASP A 133 16.72 4.26 -17.51
C ASP A 133 15.35 4.92 -17.83
N PRO A 134 14.77 4.79 -19.06
CA PRO A 134 13.42 5.28 -19.34
C PRO A 134 12.33 4.68 -18.45
N GLN A 135 12.58 3.50 -17.87
CA GLN A 135 11.61 2.75 -17.05
C GLN A 135 11.87 2.87 -15.55
N LYS A 136 12.91 3.61 -15.14
CA LYS A 136 13.27 3.79 -13.75
C LYS A 136 12.72 5.11 -13.22
N PHE A 137 12.04 5.02 -12.11
CA PHE A 137 11.42 6.15 -11.43
C PHE A 137 11.88 6.23 -9.99
N ALA A 138 11.83 7.42 -9.42
CA ALA A 138 12.01 7.63 -7.99
C ALA A 138 10.85 8.44 -7.43
N VAL A 139 10.55 8.24 -6.16
CA VAL A 139 9.48 8.94 -5.45
C VAL A 139 10.10 9.87 -4.42
N THR A 140 9.69 11.13 -4.40
CA THR A 140 10.11 12.09 -3.38
C THR A 140 8.88 12.69 -2.70
N SER A 141 8.86 12.71 -1.36
CA SER A 141 7.76 13.31 -0.60
C SER A 141 7.84 14.84 -0.65
N THR A 142 6.71 15.49 -0.79
CA THR A 142 6.59 16.95 -0.63
C THR A 142 6.45 17.38 0.83
N GLY A 143 6.25 16.44 1.75
CA GLY A 143 6.05 16.69 3.18
C GLY A 143 4.59 16.86 3.60
N VAL A 144 3.64 16.87 2.68
CA VAL A 144 2.19 17.09 2.97
C VAL A 144 1.29 15.93 2.53
N GLY A 145 1.87 14.72 2.38
CA GLY A 145 1.12 13.52 1.97
C GLY A 145 0.99 13.36 0.46
N THR A 146 1.63 14.23 -0.31
CA THR A 146 1.79 14.12 -1.75
C THR A 146 3.22 13.75 -2.12
N TYR A 147 3.41 13.29 -3.35
CA TYR A 147 4.67 12.78 -3.86
C TYR A 147 4.93 13.28 -5.27
N VAL A 148 6.20 13.46 -5.59
CA VAL A 148 6.68 13.71 -6.94
C VAL A 148 7.29 12.42 -7.47
N ILE A 149 6.83 11.95 -8.64
CA ILE A 149 7.36 10.74 -9.30
C ILE A 149 8.35 11.19 -10.37
N ARG A 150 9.64 11.03 -10.08
CA ARG A 150 10.74 11.53 -10.91
C ARG A 150 11.24 10.49 -11.89
N THR A 151 11.72 10.95 -13.05
CA THR A 151 12.20 10.09 -14.15
C THR A 151 13.73 10.01 -14.15
N LYS A 152 14.28 8.81 -14.25
CA LYS A 152 15.75 8.61 -14.35
C LYS A 152 16.31 9.09 -15.67
N SER A 153 15.58 8.98 -16.76
CA SER A 153 15.98 9.49 -18.09
C SER A 153 16.33 10.99 -18.10
N SER A 154 15.83 11.73 -17.11
CA SER A 154 16.13 13.15 -16.90
C SER A 154 17.20 13.40 -15.82
N ASN A 155 17.84 12.34 -15.31
CA ASN A 155 18.71 12.42 -14.13
C ASN A 155 17.97 13.03 -12.91
N TRP A 156 16.68 12.67 -12.74
CA TRP A 156 15.77 13.06 -11.65
C TRP A 156 15.30 14.53 -11.65
N GLU A 157 15.65 15.31 -12.68
CA GLU A 157 15.22 16.71 -12.78
C GLU A 157 13.75 16.86 -13.17
N LYS A 158 13.23 15.88 -13.94
CA LYS A 158 11.84 15.88 -14.41
C LYS A 158 11.01 14.84 -13.68
N CYS A 159 9.69 15.02 -13.78
CA CYS A 159 8.71 14.18 -13.12
C CYS A 159 7.48 13.98 -14.01
N LEU A 160 6.61 13.06 -13.59
CA LEU A 160 5.28 12.89 -14.16
C LEU A 160 4.45 14.15 -13.91
N SER A 161 3.86 14.69 -14.95
CA SER A 161 3.05 15.91 -14.96
C SER A 161 1.84 15.72 -15.89
N LEU A 162 0.76 16.41 -15.62
CA LEU A 162 -0.32 16.55 -16.59
C LEU A 162 0.13 17.45 -17.76
N ALA A 163 -0.27 17.11 -18.97
CA ALA A 163 0.04 17.93 -20.16
C ALA A 163 -0.72 19.26 -20.18
N SER A 164 -1.78 19.37 -19.39
CA SER A 164 -2.60 20.60 -19.27
C SER A 164 -3.41 20.59 -17.96
N ASP A 165 -3.86 21.78 -17.56
CA ASP A 165 -4.66 22.01 -16.34
C ASP A 165 -6.14 21.60 -16.48
N PHE A 166 -6.52 20.93 -17.55
CA PHE A 166 -7.89 20.47 -17.72
C PHE A 166 -8.22 19.32 -16.80
N CYS A 167 -9.34 19.43 -16.07
CA CYS A 167 -9.86 18.37 -15.21
C CYS A 167 -10.71 17.33 -15.96
N SER A 168 -10.59 17.21 -17.28
CA SER A 168 -11.30 16.20 -18.09
C SER A 168 -10.59 14.85 -18.04
N ASP A 169 -11.34 13.77 -18.30
CA ASP A 169 -10.76 12.47 -18.58
C ASP A 169 -9.98 12.53 -19.91
N GLY A 170 -8.89 11.77 -20.00
CA GLY A 170 -8.08 11.68 -21.21
C GLY A 170 -6.97 12.72 -21.33
N VAL A 171 -6.78 13.60 -20.33
CA VAL A 171 -5.59 14.49 -20.33
C VAL A 171 -4.34 13.64 -20.23
N ASN A 172 -3.41 13.90 -21.13
CA ASN A 172 -2.17 13.17 -21.25
C ASN A 172 -1.27 13.35 -20.02
N VAL A 173 -0.49 12.32 -19.70
CA VAL A 173 0.59 12.39 -18.72
C VAL A 173 1.91 12.39 -19.47
N GLU A 174 2.76 13.33 -19.12
CA GLU A 174 4.08 13.51 -19.75
C GLU A 174 5.16 13.80 -18.71
N GLN A 175 6.39 13.79 -19.13
CA GLN A 175 7.52 14.20 -18.30
C GLN A 175 7.72 15.72 -18.45
N ARG A 176 7.85 16.44 -17.32
CA ARG A 176 8.20 17.88 -17.27
C ARG A 176 9.20 18.18 -16.16
N THR A 177 9.95 19.24 -16.35
CA THR A 177 10.82 19.79 -15.28
C THR A 177 9.97 20.14 -14.06
N TYR A 178 10.37 19.63 -12.88
CA TYR A 178 9.64 19.91 -11.64
C TYR A 178 9.76 21.38 -11.27
N ASN A 179 8.64 22.06 -11.13
CA ASN A 179 8.54 23.48 -10.80
C ASN A 179 7.76 23.74 -9.51
N GLY A 180 7.22 22.70 -8.87
CA GLY A 180 6.39 22.78 -7.65
C GLY A 180 4.90 22.97 -7.89
N ASP A 181 4.42 22.86 -9.13
CA ASP A 181 3.01 22.94 -9.43
C ASP A 181 2.27 21.68 -8.97
N VAL A 182 1.04 21.85 -8.52
CA VAL A 182 0.22 20.78 -7.93
C VAL A 182 -0.20 19.70 -8.93
N ASP A 183 -0.17 19.99 -10.23
CA ASP A 183 -0.40 19.01 -11.30
C ASP A 183 0.75 18.00 -11.45
N GLN A 184 1.91 18.28 -10.85
CA GLN A 184 3.09 17.42 -10.76
C GLN A 184 3.13 16.59 -9.45
N GLU A 185 2.15 16.79 -8.59
CA GLU A 185 2.07 16.10 -7.30
C GLU A 185 1.00 15.01 -7.34
N TRP A 186 1.33 13.89 -6.72
CA TRP A 186 0.52 12.69 -6.74
C TRP A 186 0.27 12.15 -5.34
N ILE A 187 -0.93 11.67 -5.11
CA ILE A 187 -1.32 10.93 -3.89
C ILE A 187 -1.24 9.44 -4.23
N LEU A 188 -0.50 8.68 -3.43
CA LEU A 188 -0.41 7.24 -3.56
C LEU A 188 -1.46 6.60 -2.64
N GLU A 189 -2.61 6.27 -3.21
CA GLU A 189 -3.68 5.56 -2.50
C GLU A 189 -3.43 4.05 -2.59
N PRO A 190 -3.14 3.34 -1.49
CA PRO A 190 -2.93 1.90 -1.55
C PRO A 190 -4.12 1.20 -2.21
N VAL A 191 -3.84 0.30 -3.15
CA VAL A 191 -4.87 -0.60 -3.66
C VAL A 191 -5.21 -1.55 -2.53
N ASN A 192 -6.19 -1.17 -1.76
CA ASN A 192 -6.85 -2.12 -0.89
C ASN A 192 -7.73 -2.96 -1.79
N ARG A 193 -7.57 -4.26 -1.77
CA ARG A 193 -8.49 -5.17 -2.47
C ARG A 193 -9.94 -4.96 -2.01
N TRP A 194 -10.11 -4.20 -0.90
CA TRP A 194 -11.38 -3.81 -0.30
C TRP A 194 -11.44 -2.31 -0.06
N ASN A 195 -12.65 -1.78 -0.07
CA ASN A 195 -12.86 -0.44 0.43
C ASN A 195 -12.34 -0.38 1.88
N ASN A 196 -11.78 0.74 2.27
CA ASN A 196 -11.18 0.98 3.59
C ASN A 196 -12.15 0.79 4.78
N LEU A 197 -13.39 0.33 4.57
CA LEU A 197 -14.41 0.24 5.62
C LEU A 197 -14.03 -0.76 6.71
N GLY A 198 -13.46 -1.91 6.34
CA GLY A 198 -13.00 -2.88 7.34
C GLY A 198 -11.80 -2.38 8.15
N VAL A 199 -10.85 -1.73 7.49
CA VAL A 199 -9.69 -1.09 8.14
C VAL A 199 -10.15 0.06 9.02
N ARG A 200 -11.00 0.92 8.49
CA ARG A 200 -11.59 2.03 9.25
C ARG A 200 -12.36 1.53 10.47
N TYR A 201 -13.18 0.47 10.30
CA TYR A 201 -13.86 -0.16 11.42
C TYR A 201 -12.87 -0.67 12.47
N ALA A 202 -11.79 -1.33 12.03
CA ALA A 202 -10.76 -1.83 12.93
C ALA A 202 -10.09 -0.70 13.74
N GLU A 203 -9.75 0.41 13.08
CA GLU A 203 -9.11 1.57 13.71
C GLU A 203 -10.05 2.34 14.63
N GLU A 204 -11.32 2.46 14.28
CA GLU A 204 -12.32 3.16 15.12
C GLU A 204 -12.79 2.33 16.31
N CYS A 205 -12.74 1.00 16.22
CA CYS A 205 -13.33 0.07 17.18
C CYS A 205 -12.33 -0.77 17.97
N TYR A 206 -11.00 -0.65 17.76
CA TYR A 206 -9.97 -1.50 18.39
C TYR A 206 -10.04 -1.53 19.93
N ASN A 207 -10.51 -0.48 20.56
CA ASN A 207 -10.65 -0.36 22.02
C ASN A 207 -12.10 -0.15 22.46
N LYS A 208 -13.05 -0.38 21.56
CA LYS A 208 -14.48 -0.21 21.83
C LYS A 208 -15.20 -1.51 21.54
N ARG A 209 -16.03 -1.93 22.45
CA ARG A 209 -17.06 -2.95 22.18
C ARG A 209 -18.27 -2.21 21.67
N THR A 210 -18.57 -2.35 20.38
CA THR A 210 -19.70 -1.65 19.77
C THR A 210 -21.02 -2.17 20.36
N SER A 211 -22.02 -1.29 20.42
CA SER A 211 -23.35 -1.67 20.87
C SER A 211 -24.04 -2.66 19.92
N CYS A 212 -23.47 -2.89 18.73
CA CYS A 212 -24.06 -3.76 17.71
C CYS A 212 -23.64 -5.23 17.85
N TYR A 213 -22.57 -5.53 18.59
CA TYR A 213 -22.06 -6.89 18.76
C TYR A 213 -21.67 -7.15 20.22
N PRO A 214 -21.87 -8.36 20.74
CA PRO A 214 -21.53 -8.69 22.11
C PRO A 214 -20.02 -8.86 22.29
N ASN A 215 -19.56 -8.72 23.53
CA ASN A 215 -18.24 -9.14 23.93
C ASN A 215 -18.21 -10.67 24.09
N CYS A 216 -17.33 -11.34 23.37
CA CYS A 216 -17.19 -12.79 23.35
C CYS A 216 -15.99 -13.30 24.16
N SER A 217 -15.38 -12.48 25.01
CA SER A 217 -14.15 -12.83 25.75
C SER A 217 -14.33 -14.08 26.62
N ASP A 218 -15.52 -14.30 27.14
CA ASP A 218 -15.80 -15.40 28.07
C ASP A 218 -16.05 -16.76 27.38
N ILE A 219 -16.23 -16.80 26.06
CA ILE A 219 -16.64 -18.02 25.35
C ILE A 219 -15.75 -18.46 24.20
N GLY A 220 -14.63 -17.80 23.95
CA GLY A 220 -13.72 -18.18 22.85
C GLY A 220 -12.70 -17.13 22.53
N GLY A 221 -12.82 -15.97 23.13
CA GLY A 221 -12.00 -14.82 22.88
C GLY A 221 -12.62 -13.85 21.88
N ASP A 222 -12.45 -12.57 22.15
CA ASP A 222 -13.06 -11.50 21.35
C ASP A 222 -12.28 -11.18 20.06
N CYS A 223 -11.15 -11.82 19.84
CA CYS A 223 -10.31 -11.56 18.68
C CYS A 223 -10.94 -12.02 17.35
N ALA A 224 -11.52 -13.22 17.32
CA ALA A 224 -12.21 -13.73 16.12
C ALA A 224 -13.51 -12.95 15.88
N ASN A 225 -14.27 -12.64 16.92
CA ASN A 225 -15.46 -11.78 16.86
C ASN A 225 -15.12 -10.41 16.26
N PHE A 226 -14.08 -9.75 16.73
CA PHE A 226 -13.66 -8.45 16.21
C PHE A 226 -13.24 -8.52 14.72
N VAL A 227 -12.43 -9.51 14.34
CA VAL A 227 -12.01 -9.68 12.94
C VAL A 227 -13.20 -10.01 12.05
N SER A 228 -14.16 -10.81 12.51
CA SER A 228 -15.41 -11.07 11.78
C SER A 228 -16.22 -9.79 11.53
N GLN A 229 -16.29 -8.90 12.50
CA GLN A 229 -16.92 -7.58 12.34
C GLN A 229 -16.16 -6.71 11.32
N CYS A 230 -14.83 -6.72 11.34
CA CYS A 230 -14.00 -6.01 10.34
C CYS A 230 -14.28 -6.54 8.92
N LEU A 231 -14.37 -7.85 8.76
CA LEU A 231 -14.67 -8.48 7.47
C LEU A 231 -16.09 -8.17 6.99
N LEU A 232 -17.06 -8.16 7.89
CA LEU A 232 -18.42 -7.73 7.56
C LEU A 232 -18.46 -6.26 7.13
N ALA A 233 -17.79 -5.37 7.87
CA ALA A 233 -17.67 -3.96 7.52
C ALA A 233 -16.95 -3.76 6.16
N ALA A 234 -16.02 -4.65 5.83
CA ALA A 234 -15.37 -4.71 4.53
C ALA A 234 -16.28 -5.21 3.40
N GLY A 235 -17.50 -5.66 3.67
CA GLY A 235 -18.46 -6.10 2.69
C GLY A 235 -18.51 -7.62 2.47
N LYS A 236 -17.87 -8.43 3.34
CA LYS A 236 -18.10 -9.87 3.31
C LYS A 236 -19.54 -10.19 3.74
N HIS A 237 -20.19 -11.05 3.00
CA HIS A 237 -21.54 -11.44 3.30
C HIS A 237 -21.56 -12.59 4.32
N ILE A 238 -22.43 -12.48 5.31
CA ILE A 238 -22.74 -13.57 6.23
C ILE A 238 -23.43 -14.71 5.46
N ASN A 239 -23.25 -15.92 5.95
CA ASN A 239 -23.91 -17.11 5.44
C ASN A 239 -24.25 -18.06 6.61
N SER A 240 -24.83 -19.25 6.33
CA SER A 240 -25.22 -20.22 7.36
C SER A 240 -24.08 -20.69 8.27
N ASP A 241 -22.85 -20.62 7.79
CA ASP A 241 -21.68 -21.18 8.47
C ASP A 241 -20.81 -20.11 9.14
N TRP A 242 -21.02 -18.83 8.78
CA TRP A 242 -20.29 -17.70 9.35
C TRP A 242 -21.19 -16.49 9.51
N TYR A 243 -21.77 -16.31 10.70
CA TYR A 243 -22.64 -15.19 11.03
C TYR A 243 -22.71 -14.93 12.54
N MET A 244 -23.18 -13.73 12.89
CA MET A 244 -23.70 -13.36 14.19
C MET A 244 -24.83 -12.37 13.98
N ASP A 245 -25.99 -12.67 14.53
CA ASP A 245 -27.17 -11.84 14.42
C ASP A 245 -27.95 -11.81 15.73
N LYS A 246 -28.77 -10.81 15.89
CA LYS A 246 -29.66 -10.70 17.05
C LYS A 246 -30.99 -11.36 16.74
N LYS A 247 -31.39 -12.32 17.59
CA LYS A 247 -32.68 -13.00 17.44
C LYS A 247 -33.83 -12.00 17.42
N ASN A 248 -34.70 -12.12 16.43
CA ASN A 248 -35.93 -11.33 16.28
C ASN A 248 -35.75 -9.84 16.02
N ASN A 249 -34.61 -9.37 15.49
CA ASN A 249 -34.38 -7.96 15.13
C ASN A 249 -34.81 -6.93 16.19
N VAL A 250 -34.82 -7.31 17.46
CA VAL A 250 -35.15 -6.39 18.54
C VAL A 250 -33.92 -5.56 18.84
N TYR A 251 -33.81 -4.39 18.20
CA TYR A 251 -32.85 -3.38 18.57
C TYR A 251 -33.18 -2.85 19.98
N GLN A 252 -32.74 -3.54 21.00
CA GLN A 252 -32.59 -2.88 22.30
C GLN A 252 -31.28 -2.09 22.21
N THR A 253 -31.37 -0.80 22.45
CA THR A 253 -30.19 0.07 22.63
C THR A 253 -29.45 -0.47 23.86
N PRO A 254 -28.27 -1.09 23.72
CA PRO A 254 -27.51 -1.50 24.88
C PRO A 254 -27.08 -0.26 25.64
N ALA A 255 -27.20 -0.27 26.95
CA ALA A 255 -26.56 0.72 27.79
C ALA A 255 -25.04 0.69 27.48
N ALA A 256 -24.41 1.85 27.34
CA ALA A 256 -23.00 2.00 27.04
C ALA A 256 -22.18 1.12 28.01
N GLY A 257 -21.44 0.14 27.48
CA GLY A 257 -20.31 -0.45 28.17
C GLY A 257 -20.20 -1.95 28.25
N THR A 258 -21.23 -2.77 28.22
CA THR A 258 -21.07 -4.22 28.41
C THR A 258 -22.27 -5.01 27.84
N THR A 259 -22.23 -5.31 26.55
CA THR A 259 -23.12 -6.35 26.04
C THR A 259 -22.38 -7.68 26.18
N GLN A 260 -22.77 -8.50 27.17
CA GLN A 260 -22.35 -9.90 27.20
C GLN A 260 -23.12 -10.68 26.14
N LEU A 261 -22.48 -11.70 25.58
CA LEU A 261 -23.18 -12.65 24.73
C LEU A 261 -24.19 -13.40 25.59
N ASP A 262 -25.47 -13.25 25.28
CA ASP A 262 -26.61 -13.90 25.97
C ASP A 262 -27.50 -14.67 24.96
N ALA A 263 -28.58 -15.24 25.45
CA ALA A 263 -29.52 -16.01 24.66
C ALA A 263 -30.27 -15.21 23.57
N SER A 264 -30.10 -13.88 23.52
CA SER A 264 -30.69 -13.03 22.49
C SER A 264 -29.89 -13.03 21.18
N TRP A 265 -28.69 -13.60 21.17
CA TRP A 265 -27.84 -13.72 20.00
C TRP A 265 -27.92 -15.11 19.37
N ASP A 266 -27.89 -15.14 18.05
CA ASP A 266 -27.66 -16.32 17.23
C ASP A 266 -26.36 -16.16 16.47
N TYR A 267 -25.51 -17.17 16.50
CA TYR A 267 -24.16 -17.09 15.96
C TYR A 267 -23.58 -18.46 15.62
N THR A 268 -22.54 -18.44 14.80
CA THR A 268 -21.74 -19.64 14.54
C THR A 268 -20.38 -19.56 15.22
N TYR A 269 -19.81 -20.69 15.57
CA TYR A 269 -18.48 -20.76 16.18
C TYR A 269 -17.37 -20.14 15.29
N PRO A 270 -17.37 -20.29 13.96
CA PRO A 270 -16.42 -19.58 13.10
C PRO A 270 -16.41 -18.06 13.24
N TRP A 271 -17.49 -17.45 13.71
CA TRP A 271 -17.51 -16.01 13.97
C TRP A 271 -16.75 -15.62 15.23
N ILE A 272 -16.80 -16.43 16.30
CA ILE A 272 -16.35 -16.05 17.64
C ILE A 272 -15.11 -16.81 18.14
N ASN A 273 -14.80 -17.95 17.58
CA ASN A 273 -13.72 -18.84 18.05
C ASN A 273 -12.57 -18.88 17.05
N ALA A 274 -11.33 -18.66 17.52
CA ALA A 274 -10.17 -18.56 16.66
C ALA A 274 -9.88 -19.87 15.88
N ASP A 275 -10.07 -21.05 16.48
CA ASP A 275 -9.84 -22.32 15.78
C ASP A 275 -10.95 -22.63 14.76
N GLU A 276 -12.20 -22.34 15.08
CA GLU A 276 -13.30 -22.52 14.13
C GLU A 276 -13.26 -21.47 13.02
N PHE A 277 -12.85 -20.23 13.31
CA PHE A 277 -12.52 -19.20 12.32
C PHE A 277 -11.44 -19.73 11.35
N ARG A 278 -10.39 -20.35 11.87
CA ARG A 278 -9.31 -20.94 11.09
C ARG A 278 -9.83 -22.03 10.14
N LYS A 279 -10.67 -22.92 10.63
CA LYS A 279 -11.25 -24.02 9.81
C LYS A 279 -12.10 -23.46 8.68
N TYR A 280 -12.97 -22.51 8.99
CA TYR A 280 -13.84 -21.88 8.01
C TYR A 280 -13.04 -21.14 6.94
N TRP A 281 -12.14 -20.26 7.33
CA TRP A 281 -11.38 -19.45 6.37
C TRP A 281 -10.27 -20.21 5.66
N LYS A 282 -9.85 -21.36 6.15
CA LYS A 282 -8.98 -22.28 5.39
C LYS A 282 -9.61 -22.71 4.06
N GLU A 283 -10.91 -22.89 4.04
CA GLU A 283 -11.71 -23.34 2.88
C GLU A 283 -12.31 -22.17 2.08
N ASN A 284 -12.48 -20.99 2.70
CA ASN A 284 -13.18 -19.85 2.11
C ASN A 284 -12.27 -18.65 1.76
N ALA A 285 -11.02 -18.66 2.14
CA ALA A 285 -10.05 -17.67 1.70
C ALA A 285 -9.60 -17.99 0.27
N VAL A 286 -9.26 -16.97 -0.50
CA VAL A 286 -8.68 -17.10 -1.84
C VAL A 286 -7.37 -17.90 -1.77
N ARG A 287 -6.60 -17.63 -0.72
CA ARG A 287 -5.31 -18.27 -0.48
C ARG A 287 -4.96 -18.25 1.00
N THR A 288 -4.23 -19.26 1.45
CA THR A 288 -3.64 -19.27 2.79
C THR A 288 -2.15 -19.59 2.70
N TYR A 289 -1.41 -18.98 3.61
CA TYR A 289 0.02 -19.22 3.77
C TYR A 289 0.35 -19.44 5.25
N THR A 290 1.34 -20.27 5.55
CA THR A 290 1.78 -20.56 6.93
C THR A 290 3.30 -20.59 7.02
N CYS A 291 3.86 -19.88 7.98
CA CYS A 291 5.29 -19.87 8.30
C CYS A 291 5.50 -19.77 9.82
N SER A 292 6.68 -20.13 10.30
CA SER A 292 7.10 -19.78 11.65
C SER A 292 7.47 -18.29 11.76
N GLY A 293 7.49 -17.75 12.97
CA GLY A 293 7.96 -16.38 13.18
C GLY A 293 9.41 -16.19 12.74
N LYS A 294 10.24 -17.21 12.91
CA LYS A 294 11.63 -17.22 12.46
C LYS A 294 11.72 -17.15 10.92
N GLU A 295 11.02 -18.02 10.21
CA GLU A 295 10.96 -17.99 8.74
C GLU A 295 10.45 -16.65 8.23
N ALA A 296 9.42 -16.09 8.87
CA ALA A 296 8.89 -14.78 8.50
C ALA A 296 9.92 -13.65 8.66
N LEU A 297 10.80 -13.70 9.67
CA LEU A 297 11.89 -12.74 9.86
C LEU A 297 13.05 -12.94 8.89
N GLU A 298 13.33 -14.19 8.49
CA GLU A 298 14.39 -14.52 7.53
C GLU A 298 14.01 -14.17 6.09
N ASP A 299 12.71 -14.27 5.75
CA ASP A 299 12.19 -14.04 4.39
C ASP A 299 11.34 -12.77 4.26
N MET A 300 11.65 -11.73 5.01
CA MET A 300 10.85 -10.50 5.08
C MET A 300 10.75 -9.73 3.76
N PHE A 301 11.57 -10.04 2.78
CA PHE A 301 11.54 -9.49 1.42
C PHE A 301 10.96 -10.45 0.39
N GLY A 302 10.62 -11.68 0.80
CA GLY A 302 10.18 -12.75 -0.07
C GLY A 302 8.68 -12.78 -0.31
N VAL A 303 8.20 -13.96 -0.66
CA VAL A 303 6.82 -14.31 -1.05
C VAL A 303 5.77 -13.82 -0.05
N TYR A 304 6.14 -13.69 1.22
CA TYR A 304 5.22 -13.35 2.31
C TYR A 304 4.82 -11.88 2.35
N ALA A 305 5.72 -10.98 1.96
CA ALA A 305 5.47 -9.55 1.98
C ALA A 305 4.62 -9.07 0.79
N GLN A 306 4.52 -9.87 -0.27
CA GLN A 306 3.99 -9.40 -1.56
C GLN A 306 2.51 -9.71 -1.79
N ASN A 307 1.93 -10.66 -1.03
CA ASN A 307 0.62 -11.22 -1.36
C ASN A 307 -0.51 -10.83 -0.40
N TYR A 308 -0.22 -10.13 0.68
CA TYR A 308 -1.21 -9.72 1.67
C TYR A 308 -1.33 -8.20 1.74
N VAL A 309 -2.53 -7.73 2.00
CA VAL A 309 -2.85 -6.30 2.04
C VAL A 309 -3.68 -5.97 3.27
N ALA A 310 -3.83 -4.69 3.57
CA ALA A 310 -4.81 -4.23 4.54
C ALA A 310 -6.21 -4.74 4.16
N GLY A 311 -6.88 -5.38 5.11
CA GLY A 311 -8.14 -6.11 4.86
C GLY A 311 -8.01 -7.63 4.92
N ASP A 312 -6.81 -8.16 4.82
CA ASP A 312 -6.54 -9.59 5.02
C ASP A 312 -6.42 -9.93 6.53
N VAL A 313 -6.35 -11.21 6.83
CA VAL A 313 -6.35 -11.72 8.20
C VAL A 313 -5.09 -12.53 8.47
N ILE A 314 -4.60 -12.45 9.69
CA ILE A 314 -3.52 -13.29 10.17
C ILE A 314 -3.88 -13.90 11.53
N GLN A 315 -3.53 -15.15 11.72
CA GLN A 315 -3.59 -15.84 13.00
C GLN A 315 -2.21 -16.32 13.42
N TYR A 316 -1.96 -16.39 14.71
CA TYR A 316 -0.80 -17.14 15.20
C TYR A 316 -1.24 -18.21 16.20
N GLY A 317 -0.42 -19.25 16.31
CA GLY A 317 -0.67 -20.37 17.20
C GLY A 317 0.46 -21.38 17.19
N ASN A 318 0.20 -22.53 17.74
CA ASN A 318 1.14 -23.64 17.80
C ASN A 318 0.61 -24.84 17.00
N TYR A 319 1.50 -25.73 16.59
CA TYR A 319 1.12 -27.02 16.05
C TYR A 319 1.26 -28.10 17.15
N PRO A 320 0.19 -28.39 17.87
CA PRO A 320 0.23 -29.49 18.83
C PRO A 320 0.46 -30.80 18.06
N LEU A 321 1.50 -31.52 18.43
CA LEU A 321 1.90 -32.79 17.80
C LEU A 321 2.24 -32.71 16.29
N GLY A 322 2.47 -31.50 15.75
CA GLY A 322 2.83 -31.32 14.34
C GLY A 322 1.69 -31.57 13.33
N ILE A 323 0.45 -31.71 13.77
CA ILE A 323 -0.65 -32.14 12.91
C ILE A 323 -1.43 -30.98 12.34
N GLU A 324 -1.86 -30.03 13.18
CA GLU A 324 -2.65 -28.88 12.73
C GLU A 324 -2.42 -27.66 13.64
N LEU A 325 -2.50 -26.44 13.07
CA LEU A 325 -2.39 -25.21 13.84
C LEU A 325 -3.55 -25.08 14.83
N SER A 326 -3.24 -24.94 16.11
CA SER A 326 -4.18 -24.47 17.12
C SER A 326 -4.03 -22.96 17.22
N ALA A 327 -5.05 -22.23 16.73
CA ALA A 327 -5.02 -20.79 16.67
C ALA A 327 -5.23 -20.18 18.04
N LYS A 328 -4.27 -19.37 18.49
CA LYS A 328 -4.36 -18.65 19.77
C LYS A 328 -4.96 -17.26 19.62
N HIS A 329 -4.81 -16.67 18.45
CA HIS A 329 -5.20 -15.28 18.23
C HIS A 329 -5.50 -14.99 16.78
N THR A 330 -6.52 -14.16 16.52
CA THR A 330 -6.92 -13.70 15.19
C THR A 330 -6.75 -12.20 15.13
N MET A 331 -6.14 -11.70 14.06
CA MET A 331 -5.77 -10.30 13.90
C MET A 331 -6.11 -9.82 12.49
N TYR A 332 -6.51 -8.56 12.40
CA TYR A 332 -6.83 -7.91 11.13
C TYR A 332 -5.65 -7.07 10.63
N ILE A 333 -5.28 -7.22 9.38
CA ILE A 333 -4.20 -6.43 8.78
C ILE A 333 -4.76 -5.05 8.43
N THR A 334 -4.23 -4.01 9.05
CA THR A 334 -4.74 -2.64 8.89
C THR A 334 -3.85 -1.75 8.03
N GLY A 335 -2.61 -2.16 7.78
CA GLY A 335 -1.70 -1.36 6.99
C GLY A 335 -0.32 -1.96 6.90
N TYR A 336 0.64 -1.08 6.63
CA TYR A 336 2.02 -1.43 6.41
C TYR A 336 2.94 -0.30 6.86
N LYS A 337 4.04 -0.62 7.51
CA LYS A 337 5.07 0.36 7.88
C LYS A 337 6.45 -0.28 7.91
N THR A 338 7.48 0.53 7.81
CA THR A 338 8.85 0.08 7.99
C THR A 338 9.20 0.02 9.48
N GLN A 339 9.89 -1.04 9.87
CA GLN A 339 10.39 -1.28 11.22
C GLN A 339 11.89 -1.50 11.20
N SER A 340 12.59 -1.00 12.21
CA SER A 340 14.00 -1.34 12.44
C SER A 340 14.09 -2.55 13.36
N VAL A 341 14.76 -3.58 12.89
CA VAL A 341 15.09 -4.78 13.67
C VAL A 341 16.60 -4.95 13.65
N ASN A 342 17.26 -4.84 14.80
CA ASN A 342 18.71 -4.92 14.92
C ASN A 342 19.47 -3.95 13.95
N GLY A 343 18.92 -2.76 13.73
CA GLY A 343 19.50 -1.74 12.84
C GLY A 343 19.19 -1.93 11.35
N THR A 344 18.54 -3.02 10.96
CA THR A 344 18.08 -3.25 9.59
C THR A 344 16.60 -2.84 9.47
N LEU A 345 16.27 -2.11 8.41
CA LEU A 345 14.92 -1.69 8.12
C LEU A 345 14.16 -2.82 7.40
N TYR A 346 13.04 -3.21 7.95
CA TYR A 346 12.16 -4.24 7.38
C TYR A 346 10.77 -3.69 7.12
N PRO A 347 10.17 -4.06 5.99
CA PRO A 347 8.75 -3.85 5.79
C PRO A 347 7.94 -4.72 6.75
N SER A 348 6.89 -4.18 7.36
CA SER A 348 6.02 -4.90 8.27
C SER A 348 4.58 -4.53 8.10
N TYR A 349 3.71 -5.54 8.08
CA TYR A 349 2.28 -5.30 8.23
C TYR A 349 1.98 -4.71 9.59
N THR A 350 0.96 -3.87 9.65
CA THR A 350 0.36 -3.46 10.91
C THR A 350 -0.92 -4.25 11.14
N ILE A 351 -1.11 -4.68 12.38
CA ILE A 351 -2.24 -5.48 12.81
C ILE A 351 -3.01 -4.79 13.92
N THR A 352 -4.32 -4.96 13.88
CA THR A 352 -5.25 -4.44 14.89
C THR A 352 -6.11 -5.59 15.39
N TYR A 353 -6.34 -5.65 16.70
CA TYR A 353 -7.11 -6.74 17.31
C TYR A 353 -7.61 -6.39 18.71
N HIS A 354 -8.70 -7.07 19.13
CA HIS A 354 -9.15 -7.12 20.50
C HIS A 354 -8.32 -8.11 21.34
N SER A 355 -8.63 -8.26 22.58
CA SER A 355 -7.97 -8.97 23.68
C SER A 355 -6.98 -8.11 24.47
N THR A 356 -6.18 -7.29 23.84
CA THR A 356 -5.33 -6.27 24.47
C THR A 356 -5.51 -4.89 23.84
N ASP A 357 -6.64 -4.69 23.14
CA ASP A 357 -7.03 -3.43 22.50
C ASP A 357 -5.86 -2.78 21.72
N THR A 358 -5.33 -3.54 20.78
CA THR A 358 -4.13 -3.18 20.05
C THR A 358 -4.45 -2.51 18.72
N LEU A 359 -3.84 -1.36 18.46
CA LEU A 359 -3.97 -0.59 17.24
C LEU A 359 -2.66 -0.56 16.45
N ASN A 360 -2.71 -0.91 15.17
CA ASN A 360 -1.61 -0.73 14.18
C ASN A 360 -0.24 -1.20 14.69
N ARG A 361 -0.22 -2.32 15.41
CA ARG A 361 1.02 -2.93 15.90
C ARG A 361 1.80 -3.56 14.77
N PRO A 362 3.13 -3.38 14.67
CA PRO A 362 3.93 -4.10 13.69
C PRO A 362 3.90 -5.60 13.94
N LEU A 363 3.63 -6.35 12.89
CA LEU A 363 3.61 -7.82 12.95
C LEU A 363 4.99 -8.41 13.26
N THR A 364 6.07 -7.73 12.84
CA THR A 364 7.45 -8.11 13.17
C THR A 364 7.72 -8.21 14.67
N GLU A 365 7.05 -7.40 15.49
CA GLU A 365 7.18 -7.51 16.94
C GLU A 365 6.63 -8.84 17.47
N LEU A 366 5.59 -9.39 16.83
CA LEU A 366 5.08 -10.71 17.20
C LEU A 366 5.99 -11.82 16.71
N TYR A 367 6.56 -11.71 15.52
CA TYR A 367 7.55 -12.66 15.01
C TYR A 367 8.75 -12.75 15.92
N GLN A 368 9.27 -11.61 16.39
CA GLN A 368 10.38 -11.56 17.36
C GLN A 368 10.01 -12.15 18.72
N LYS A 369 8.79 -11.87 19.17
CA LYS A 369 8.31 -12.36 20.47
C LYS A 369 8.02 -13.86 20.48
N TYR A 370 7.59 -14.39 19.34
CA TYR A 370 7.12 -15.77 19.16
C TYR A 370 7.78 -16.44 17.94
N PRO A 371 9.13 -16.55 17.91
CA PRO A 371 9.86 -17.04 16.73
C PRO A 371 9.49 -18.49 16.36
N ASP A 372 9.18 -19.31 17.35
CA ASP A 372 8.82 -20.72 17.17
C ASP A 372 7.31 -20.95 17.00
N SER A 373 6.50 -19.91 17.10
CA SER A 373 5.07 -20.00 16.80
C SER A 373 4.83 -19.89 15.31
N TYR A 374 3.76 -20.50 14.85
CA TYR A 374 3.35 -20.44 13.44
C TYR A 374 2.34 -19.33 13.23
N PHE A 375 2.47 -18.65 12.11
CA PHE A 375 1.60 -17.60 11.63
C PHE A 375 0.92 -18.06 10.36
N LYS A 376 -0.41 -18.01 10.34
CA LYS A 376 -1.22 -18.35 9.18
C LYS A 376 -1.91 -17.10 8.67
N MET A 377 -1.63 -16.77 7.43
CA MET A 377 -2.24 -15.64 6.73
C MET A 377 -3.37 -16.14 5.83
N TYR A 378 -4.40 -15.31 5.72
CA TYR A 378 -5.57 -15.57 4.89
C TYR A 378 -5.76 -14.38 3.96
N GLN A 379 -5.57 -14.62 2.68
CA GLN A 379 -5.98 -13.71 1.64
C GLN A 379 -7.48 -13.86 1.46
N ILE A 380 -8.21 -12.85 1.88
CA ILE A 380 -9.68 -12.94 1.93
C ILE A 380 -10.32 -12.60 0.56
N HIS A 381 -9.55 -12.05 -0.40
CA HIS A 381 -10.04 -11.57 -1.72
C HIS A 381 -9.15 -11.96 -2.84
#